data_d0a2bdf7b8d059786cb3c3ecc75172c1
#
_entry.id   d0a2bdf7b8d059786cb3c3ecc75172c1
#
_cell.length_a   1.000
_cell.length_b   1.000
_cell.length_c   1.000
_cell.angle_alpha   90.00
_cell.angle_beta   90.00
_cell.angle_gamma   90.00
#
_symmetry.space_group_name_H-M   'P 1'
#
loop_
_entity.id
_entity.type
_entity.pdbx_description
1 polymer ?
#
loop_
_entity_poly.entity_id
_entity_poly.type
_entity_poly.pdbx_seq_one_letter_code
_entity_poly.pdbx_strand_id
1 'polypeptide(L)'
;GLANFGTGAIAGFSTMFIEVPPMDGPVGIVSQSGGMSAMTYGLLRGRGLGVRHVHATGNEADVSVGELALAVAHDPDVRLLLLYLESIANPEMLAAAAAHARERDLPIIAIKAGRSAQGQKAASSHTGSLANEDRTVDAFFRHHGIWRVRDPHEQARAAQAYLKGWRPEGRRLVVISNSGASCVMGADAADDEGLP
;
A
#
# COMPACT_ATOMS: atom_id res chain seq x y z
N GLY A 1 7.32 13.98 -5.98
CA GLY A 1 6.79 15.00 -5.05
C GLY A 1 6.59 14.46 -3.66
N LEU A 2 6.75 15.31 -2.67
CA LEU A 2 6.68 14.94 -1.25
C LEU A 2 5.65 15.82 -0.55
N ALA A 3 4.76 15.21 0.24
CA ALA A 3 3.80 15.95 1.06
C ALA A 3 3.63 15.28 2.42
N ASN A 4 3.63 16.10 3.47
CA ASN A 4 3.22 15.73 4.82
C ASN A 4 2.08 16.66 5.24
N PHE A 5 0.87 16.16 5.25
CA PHE A 5 -0.32 16.95 5.57
C PHE A 5 -0.49 17.20 7.08
N GLY A 6 0.16 16.40 7.93
CA GLY A 6 0.20 16.63 9.36
C GLY A 6 0.98 17.88 9.76
N THR A 7 2.07 18.16 9.06
CA THR A 7 2.89 19.36 9.27
C THR A 7 2.60 20.48 8.27
N GLY A 8 1.85 20.20 7.22
CA GLY A 8 1.63 21.14 6.11
C GLY A 8 2.82 21.28 5.16
N ALA A 9 3.87 20.48 5.31
CA ALA A 9 5.06 20.55 4.45
C ALA A 9 4.78 19.93 3.08
N ILE A 10 5.01 20.69 2.02
CA ILE A 10 4.81 20.26 0.63
C ILE A 10 6.05 20.69 -0.19
N ALA A 11 6.65 19.72 -0.89
CA ALA A 11 7.79 19.95 -1.78
C ALA A 11 7.60 19.24 -3.11
N GLY A 12 7.60 20.00 -4.22
CA GLY A 12 7.47 19.47 -5.57
C GLY A 12 6.21 18.63 -5.82
N PHE A 13 5.18 18.80 -4.99
CA PHE A 13 3.94 18.04 -5.08
C PHE A 13 2.96 18.76 -6.02
N SER A 14 2.50 18.07 -7.05
CA SER A 14 1.47 18.60 -7.95
C SER A 14 0.09 18.14 -7.45
N THR A 15 -0.81 19.11 -7.25
CA THR A 15 -2.21 18.85 -6.93
C THR A 15 -3.06 18.54 -8.15
N MET A 16 -2.46 18.52 -9.35
CA MET A 16 -3.17 18.35 -10.62
C MET A 16 -4.04 17.08 -10.68
N PHE A 17 -3.67 16.02 -9.93
CA PHE A 17 -4.43 14.77 -9.85
C PHE A 17 -5.18 14.59 -8.54
N ILE A 18 -5.24 15.62 -7.69
CA ILE A 18 -5.89 15.57 -6.39
C ILE A 18 -7.06 16.55 -6.38
N GLU A 19 -8.25 16.03 -6.62
CA GLU A 19 -9.49 16.80 -6.60
C GLU A 19 -10.07 17.00 -5.18
N VAL A 20 -9.65 16.13 -4.24
CA VAL A 20 -10.17 16.13 -2.86
C VAL A 20 -9.19 16.83 -1.93
N PRO A 21 -9.64 17.84 -1.15
CA PRO A 21 -8.76 18.57 -0.22
C PRO A 21 -8.00 17.63 0.73
N PRO A 22 -6.77 17.97 1.09
CA PRO A 22 -5.99 17.24 2.09
C PRO A 22 -6.74 17.11 3.42
N MET A 23 -6.61 15.96 4.04
CA MET A 23 -7.06 15.70 5.41
C MET A 23 -5.99 14.83 6.06
N ASP A 24 -5.41 15.33 7.12
CA ASP A 24 -4.45 14.56 7.92
C ASP A 24 -5.11 13.31 8.52
N GLY A 25 -4.31 12.28 8.72
CA GLY A 25 -4.80 11.00 9.26
C GLY A 25 -3.69 9.95 9.32
N PRO A 26 -4.04 8.71 9.67
CA PRO A 26 -3.05 7.72 10.09
C PRO A 26 -2.36 6.97 8.93
N VAL A 27 -2.52 7.42 7.68
CA VAL A 27 -2.00 6.68 6.53
C VAL A 27 -0.80 7.40 5.90
N GLY A 28 0.28 6.66 5.68
CA GLY A 28 1.39 7.05 4.82
C GLY A 28 1.31 6.34 3.47
N ILE A 29 1.55 7.08 2.38
CA ILE A 29 1.64 6.55 1.01
C ILE A 29 3.04 6.84 0.48
N VAL A 30 3.75 5.81 0.04
CA VAL A 30 5.03 5.93 -0.67
C VAL A 30 4.96 5.15 -1.98
N SER A 31 5.23 5.79 -3.10
CA SER A 31 4.95 5.27 -4.41
C SER A 31 6.05 5.62 -5.43
N GLN A 32 6.44 4.67 -6.28
CA GLN A 32 7.28 4.98 -7.44
C GLN A 32 6.51 5.75 -8.53
N SER A 33 5.18 5.70 -8.51
CA SER A 33 4.34 6.38 -9.49
C SER A 33 3.56 7.54 -8.87
N GLY A 34 3.70 8.75 -9.41
CA GLY A 34 2.92 9.92 -9.01
C GLY A 34 1.41 9.73 -9.26
N GLY A 35 1.04 9.14 -10.40
CA GLY A 35 -0.35 8.83 -10.73
C GLY A 35 -0.97 7.82 -9.76
N MET A 36 -0.20 6.78 -9.39
CA MET A 36 -0.67 5.77 -8.42
C MET A 36 -0.77 6.33 -7.00
N SER A 37 0.13 7.23 -6.60
CA SER A 37 0.00 7.91 -5.30
C SER A 37 -1.27 8.75 -5.22
N ALA A 38 -1.59 9.52 -6.28
CA ALA A 38 -2.80 10.31 -6.37
C ALA A 38 -4.07 9.45 -6.40
N MET A 39 -4.06 8.34 -7.16
CA MET A 39 -5.19 7.40 -7.23
C MET A 39 -5.45 6.77 -5.85
N THR A 40 -4.42 6.23 -5.19
CA THR A 40 -4.55 5.65 -3.86
C THR A 40 -5.06 6.68 -2.84
N TYR A 41 -4.50 7.90 -2.87
CA TYR A 41 -4.98 9.02 -2.07
C TYR A 41 -6.48 9.28 -2.29
N GLY A 42 -6.92 9.44 -3.54
CA GLY A 42 -8.34 9.69 -3.87
C GLY A 42 -9.26 8.57 -3.38
N LEU A 43 -8.86 7.30 -3.53
CA LEU A 43 -9.62 6.15 -3.05
C LEU A 43 -9.76 6.11 -1.52
N LEU A 44 -8.73 6.49 -0.78
CA LEU A 44 -8.77 6.60 0.68
C LEU A 44 -9.66 7.76 1.11
N ARG A 45 -9.49 8.93 0.50
CA ARG A 45 -10.30 10.11 0.80
C ARG A 45 -11.79 9.88 0.51
N GLY A 46 -12.12 9.20 -0.59
CA GLY A 46 -13.49 8.79 -0.91
C GLY A 46 -14.11 7.83 0.12
N ARG A 47 -13.29 7.20 0.96
CA ARG A 47 -13.71 6.35 2.09
C ARG A 47 -13.67 7.06 3.44
N GLY A 48 -13.41 8.38 3.46
CA GLY A 48 -13.29 9.17 4.68
C GLY A 48 -12.00 8.93 5.47
N LEU A 49 -10.99 8.29 4.85
CA LEU A 49 -9.71 8.05 5.50
C LEU A 49 -8.75 9.23 5.28
N GLY A 50 -8.17 9.74 6.37
CA GLY A 50 -7.14 10.76 6.32
C GLY A 50 -5.78 10.18 5.93
N VAL A 51 -4.97 11.01 5.27
CA VAL A 51 -3.63 10.65 4.79
C VAL A 51 -2.65 11.70 5.29
N ARG A 52 -1.59 11.26 5.97
CA ARG A 52 -0.56 12.13 6.53
C ARG A 52 0.58 12.37 5.55
N HIS A 53 1.09 11.31 4.95
CA HIS A 53 2.18 11.34 4.00
C HIS A 53 1.75 10.88 2.62
N VAL A 54 2.13 11.65 1.58
CA VAL A 54 2.04 11.22 0.18
C VAL A 54 3.37 11.55 -0.49
N HIS A 55 4.13 10.52 -0.81
CA HIS A 55 5.44 10.65 -1.43
C HIS A 55 5.51 9.86 -2.73
N ALA A 56 5.99 10.52 -3.78
CA ALA A 56 6.24 9.88 -5.07
C ALA A 56 7.72 10.05 -5.44
N THR A 57 8.46 8.93 -5.51
CA THR A 57 9.89 8.90 -5.80
C THR A 57 10.21 9.03 -7.31
N GLY A 58 9.27 8.62 -8.16
CA GLY A 58 9.56 8.47 -9.60
C GLY A 58 10.59 7.35 -9.82
N ASN A 59 11.56 7.61 -10.67
CA ASN A 59 12.61 6.63 -11.05
C ASN A 59 13.71 6.45 -9.99
N GLU A 60 13.54 6.96 -8.78
CA GLU A 60 14.46 6.77 -7.66
C GLU A 60 15.91 7.19 -7.95
N ALA A 61 16.08 8.32 -8.63
CA ALA A 61 17.41 8.82 -8.96
C ALA A 61 18.21 9.29 -7.73
N ASP A 62 17.54 9.64 -6.65
CA ASP A 62 18.14 10.15 -5.40
C ASP A 62 17.64 9.33 -4.20
N VAL A 63 16.33 9.28 -3.99
CA VAL A 63 15.71 8.61 -2.83
C VAL A 63 14.82 7.47 -3.27
N SER A 64 15.01 6.30 -2.69
CA SER A 64 14.22 5.09 -2.94
C SER A 64 12.93 5.04 -2.13
N VAL A 65 11.97 4.22 -2.57
CA VAL A 65 10.76 3.91 -1.78
C VAL A 65 11.12 3.31 -0.41
N GLY A 66 12.17 2.48 -0.34
CA GLY A 66 12.63 1.89 0.92
C GLY A 66 13.05 2.95 1.95
N GLU A 67 13.83 3.97 1.52
CA GLU A 67 14.27 5.06 2.38
C GLU A 67 13.10 5.93 2.85
N LEU A 68 12.19 6.30 1.95
CA LEU A 68 11.00 7.06 2.34
C LEU A 68 10.04 6.22 3.20
N ALA A 69 9.89 4.94 2.92
CA ALA A 69 9.10 4.05 3.75
C ALA A 69 9.63 3.98 5.18
N LEU A 70 10.96 3.90 5.34
CA LEU A 70 11.61 3.93 6.64
C LEU A 70 11.39 5.28 7.34
N ALA A 71 11.57 6.40 6.63
CA ALA A 71 11.35 7.74 7.17
C ALA A 71 9.89 7.94 7.63
N VAL A 72 8.91 7.52 6.81
CA VAL A 72 7.49 7.57 7.16
C VAL A 72 7.15 6.64 8.32
N ALA A 73 7.80 5.47 8.39
CA ALA A 73 7.62 4.54 9.51
C ALA A 73 8.12 5.09 10.85
N HIS A 74 8.94 6.11 10.89
CA HIS A 74 9.34 6.81 12.13
C HIS A 74 8.30 7.83 12.61
N ASP A 75 7.37 8.28 11.78
CA ASP A 75 6.31 9.20 12.23
C ASP A 75 5.35 8.46 13.18
N PRO A 76 5.24 8.90 14.46
CA PRO A 76 4.42 8.23 15.47
C PRO A 76 2.92 8.25 15.16
N ASP A 77 2.46 9.19 14.36
CA ASP A 77 1.05 9.36 14.00
C ASP A 77 0.65 8.47 12.80
N VAL A 78 1.62 7.86 12.11
CA VAL A 78 1.34 6.88 11.04
C VAL A 78 1.05 5.52 11.65
N ARG A 79 -0.09 4.94 11.29
CA ARG A 79 -0.58 3.62 11.74
C ARG A 79 -0.71 2.61 10.62
N LEU A 80 -0.55 3.03 9.37
CA LEU A 80 -0.61 2.19 8.19
C LEU A 80 0.25 2.78 7.08
N LEU A 81 1.11 1.96 6.48
CA LEU A 81 1.95 2.35 5.36
C LEU A 81 1.52 1.62 4.09
N LEU A 82 1.25 2.38 3.03
CA LEU A 82 0.87 1.88 1.72
C LEU A 82 1.99 2.12 0.72
N LEU A 83 2.40 1.07 0.01
CA LEU A 83 3.46 1.13 -0.98
C LEU A 83 2.95 0.79 -2.37
N TYR A 84 3.49 1.46 -3.39
CA TYR A 84 3.39 1.07 -4.79
C TYR A 84 4.80 0.95 -5.38
N LEU A 85 5.11 -0.23 -5.90
CA LEU A 85 6.44 -0.61 -6.37
C LEU A 85 6.38 -1.16 -7.80
N GLU A 86 7.21 -0.63 -8.68
CA GLU A 86 7.47 -1.15 -10.03
C GLU A 86 8.75 -2.01 -10.03
N SER A 87 9.73 -1.61 -9.21
CA SER A 87 10.97 -2.35 -8.95
C SER A 87 11.34 -2.27 -7.47
N ILE A 88 12.24 -3.11 -7.02
CA ILE A 88 12.86 -3.02 -5.70
C ILE A 88 14.36 -2.83 -5.94
N ALA A 89 14.75 -1.56 -6.07
CA ALA A 89 16.13 -1.19 -6.34
C ALA A 89 17.02 -1.33 -5.10
N ASN A 90 16.48 -1.05 -3.92
CA ASN A 90 17.18 -1.15 -2.64
C ASN A 90 16.41 -2.06 -1.67
N PRO A 91 16.55 -3.40 -1.79
CA PRO A 91 15.83 -4.34 -0.94
C PRO A 91 16.24 -4.26 0.53
N GLU A 92 17.49 -3.85 0.82
CA GLU A 92 17.98 -3.73 2.20
C GLU A 92 17.25 -2.61 2.95
N MET A 93 17.06 -1.46 2.30
CA MET A 93 16.31 -0.35 2.89
C MET A 93 14.82 -0.68 3.07
N LEU A 94 14.22 -1.40 2.13
CA LEU A 94 12.84 -1.85 2.27
C LEU A 94 12.71 -2.88 3.40
N ALA A 95 13.69 -3.76 3.56
CA ALA A 95 13.75 -4.70 4.69
C ALA A 95 13.90 -3.97 6.03
N ALA A 96 14.76 -2.94 6.10
CA ALA A 96 14.90 -2.11 7.28
C ALA A 96 13.61 -1.37 7.64
N ALA A 97 12.92 -0.80 6.63
CA ALA A 97 11.60 -0.19 6.82
C ALA A 97 10.58 -1.19 7.39
N ALA A 98 10.53 -2.41 6.85
CA ALA A 98 9.63 -3.45 7.32
C ALA A 98 9.96 -3.94 8.74
N ALA A 99 11.25 -4.04 9.09
CA ALA A 99 11.69 -4.40 10.43
C ALA A 99 11.25 -3.34 11.45
N HIS A 100 11.53 -2.06 11.17
CA HIS A 100 11.10 -0.94 12.03
C HIS A 100 9.57 -0.85 12.14
N ALA A 101 8.85 -1.02 11.05
CA ALA A 101 7.39 -1.03 11.03
C ALA A 101 6.82 -2.16 11.94
N ARG A 102 7.45 -3.34 11.93
CA ARG A 102 7.05 -4.48 12.79
C ARG A 102 7.24 -4.17 14.27
N GLU A 103 8.35 -3.53 14.65
CA GLU A 103 8.59 -3.11 16.03
C GLU A 103 7.51 -2.16 16.57
N ARG A 104 6.87 -1.42 15.67
CA ARG A 104 5.80 -0.45 15.97
C ARG A 104 4.39 -0.99 15.78
N ASP A 105 4.20 -2.25 15.44
CA ASP A 105 2.90 -2.81 14.99
C ASP A 105 2.27 -1.97 13.86
N LEU A 106 3.11 -1.48 12.96
CA LEU A 106 2.75 -0.69 11.78
C LEU A 106 2.69 -1.61 10.55
N PRO A 107 1.52 -2.00 10.03
CA PRO A 107 1.45 -2.83 8.85
C PRO A 107 1.87 -2.07 7.60
N ILE A 108 2.46 -2.82 6.67
CA ILE A 108 2.78 -2.38 5.33
C ILE A 108 1.92 -3.16 4.34
N ILE A 109 1.16 -2.45 3.50
CA ILE A 109 0.37 -3.03 2.41
C ILE A 109 0.96 -2.56 1.09
N ALA A 110 1.43 -3.48 0.25
CA ALA A 110 2.15 -3.15 -0.97
C ALA A 110 1.47 -3.70 -2.23
N ILE A 111 1.44 -2.86 -3.27
CA ILE A 111 1.23 -3.28 -4.65
C ILE A 111 2.60 -3.42 -5.30
N LYS A 112 2.87 -4.56 -5.94
CA LYS A 112 4.03 -4.73 -6.82
C LYS A 112 3.52 -4.94 -8.23
N ALA A 113 3.76 -3.97 -9.09
CA ALA A 113 3.45 -4.04 -10.51
C ALA A 113 4.42 -4.98 -11.26
N GLY A 114 4.05 -5.38 -12.47
CA GLY A 114 4.90 -6.26 -13.29
C GLY A 114 4.93 -7.71 -12.78
N ARG A 115 3.78 -8.30 -12.46
CA ARG A 115 3.67 -9.69 -11.98
C ARG A 115 3.80 -10.72 -13.10
N SER A 116 3.22 -10.45 -14.25
CA SER A 116 3.30 -11.33 -15.44
C SER A 116 4.50 -10.97 -16.31
N ALA A 117 4.92 -11.88 -17.18
CA ALA A 117 6.00 -11.61 -18.14
C ALA A 117 5.70 -10.37 -19.04
N GLN A 118 4.44 -10.19 -19.44
CA GLN A 118 4.04 -9.00 -20.20
C GLN A 118 4.05 -7.73 -19.32
N GLY A 119 3.58 -7.83 -18.08
CA GLY A 119 3.63 -6.72 -17.12
C GLY A 119 5.07 -6.32 -16.78
N GLN A 120 5.99 -7.29 -16.65
CA GLN A 120 7.42 -7.03 -16.46
C GLN A 120 8.04 -6.28 -17.64
N LYS A 121 7.70 -6.70 -18.87
CA LYS A 121 8.15 -6.02 -20.08
C LYS A 121 7.61 -4.59 -20.17
N ALA A 122 6.35 -4.36 -19.80
CA ALA A 122 5.76 -3.03 -19.74
C ALA A 122 6.43 -2.15 -18.67
N ALA A 123 6.64 -2.67 -17.47
CA ALA A 123 7.30 -1.97 -16.37
C ALA A 123 8.74 -1.59 -16.74
N SER A 124 9.53 -2.51 -17.31
CA SER A 124 10.91 -2.23 -17.74
C SER A 124 10.99 -1.18 -18.85
N SER A 125 10.00 -1.14 -19.75
CA SER A 125 9.90 -0.11 -20.78
C SER A 125 9.53 1.27 -20.22
N HIS A 126 8.80 1.31 -19.11
CA HIS A 126 8.36 2.53 -18.46
C HIS A 126 9.43 3.13 -17.54
N THR A 127 10.14 2.30 -16.77
CA THR A 127 11.09 2.75 -15.75
C THR A 127 12.55 2.62 -16.18
N GLY A 128 12.84 1.89 -17.25
CA GLY A 128 14.21 1.56 -17.66
C GLY A 128 14.93 0.58 -16.73
N SER A 129 14.27 0.09 -15.68
CA SER A 129 14.86 -0.85 -14.71
C SER A 129 14.45 -2.29 -15.00
N LEU A 130 15.35 -3.23 -14.65
CA LEU A 130 15.05 -4.66 -14.71
C LEU A 130 13.96 -5.00 -13.68
N ALA A 131 12.89 -5.64 -14.14
CA ALA A 131 11.85 -6.14 -13.24
C ALA A 131 12.37 -7.32 -12.42
N ASN A 132 12.13 -7.28 -11.13
CA ASN A 132 12.41 -8.42 -10.25
C ASN A 132 11.47 -9.60 -10.58
N GLU A 133 11.98 -10.82 -10.48
CA GLU A 133 11.16 -12.02 -10.63
C GLU A 133 10.05 -12.04 -9.57
N ASP A 134 8.79 -12.22 -10.00
CA ASP A 134 7.61 -12.09 -9.13
C ASP A 134 7.64 -13.03 -7.92
N ARG A 135 8.14 -14.26 -8.12
CA ARG A 135 8.30 -15.27 -7.07
C ARG A 135 9.28 -14.85 -5.97
N THR A 136 10.37 -14.19 -6.37
CA THR A 136 11.37 -13.64 -5.45
C THR A 136 10.78 -12.49 -4.63
N VAL A 137 10.05 -11.59 -5.29
CA VAL A 137 9.34 -10.48 -4.60
C VAL A 137 8.32 -11.01 -3.61
N ASP A 138 7.55 -12.02 -3.99
CA ASP A 138 6.54 -12.62 -3.13
C ASP A 138 7.15 -13.30 -1.89
N ALA A 139 8.28 -13.99 -2.07
CA ALA A 139 9.04 -14.57 -0.96
C ALA A 139 9.61 -13.47 -0.03
N PHE A 140 10.14 -12.39 -0.61
CA PHE A 140 10.63 -11.24 0.15
C PHE A 140 9.52 -10.59 0.98
N PHE A 141 8.36 -10.33 0.39
CA PHE A 141 7.24 -9.72 1.09
C PHE A 141 6.73 -10.60 2.25
N ARG A 142 6.59 -11.91 2.00
CA ARG A 142 6.21 -12.87 3.06
C ARG A 142 7.23 -12.90 4.21
N HIS A 143 8.53 -12.94 3.87
CA HIS A 143 9.60 -12.96 4.87
C HIS A 143 9.58 -11.72 5.77
N HIS A 144 9.32 -10.55 5.17
CA HIS A 144 9.33 -9.28 5.88
C HIS A 144 7.96 -8.86 6.43
N GLY A 145 6.91 -9.68 6.28
CA GLY A 145 5.57 -9.39 6.78
C GLY A 145 4.86 -8.24 6.03
N ILE A 146 5.23 -8.01 4.77
CA ILE A 146 4.58 -7.03 3.91
C ILE A 146 3.38 -7.70 3.25
N TRP A 147 2.19 -7.14 3.50
CA TRP A 147 0.96 -7.66 2.89
C TRP A 147 0.86 -7.21 1.44
N ARG A 148 0.83 -8.18 0.53
CA ARG A 148 0.73 -7.93 -0.91
C ARG A 148 -0.73 -7.91 -1.36
N VAL A 149 -1.10 -6.87 -2.11
CA VAL A 149 -2.41 -6.71 -2.76
C VAL A 149 -2.26 -6.51 -4.26
N ARG A 150 -3.36 -6.69 -5.01
CA ARG A 150 -3.32 -6.75 -6.48
C ARG A 150 -3.47 -5.39 -7.14
N ASP A 151 -4.26 -4.52 -6.54
CA ASP A 151 -4.66 -3.24 -7.14
C ASP A 151 -4.97 -2.17 -6.07
N PRO A 152 -5.10 -0.88 -6.46
CA PRO A 152 -5.37 0.21 -5.53
C PRO A 152 -6.73 0.12 -4.82
N HIS A 153 -7.72 -0.50 -5.44
CA HIS A 153 -9.03 -0.69 -4.80
C HIS A 153 -8.95 -1.71 -3.67
N GLU A 154 -8.23 -2.82 -3.91
CA GLU A 154 -7.93 -3.81 -2.87
C GLU A 154 -7.10 -3.18 -1.75
N GLN A 155 -6.08 -2.39 -2.08
CA GLN A 155 -5.26 -1.68 -1.10
C GLN A 155 -6.10 -0.73 -0.23
N ALA A 156 -7.02 0.03 -0.82
CA ALA A 156 -7.89 0.93 -0.09
C ALA A 156 -8.93 0.19 0.77
N ARG A 157 -9.45 -0.97 0.32
CA ARG A 157 -10.34 -1.82 1.13
C ARG A 157 -9.59 -2.41 2.32
N ALA A 158 -8.38 -2.92 2.09
CA ALA A 158 -7.51 -3.46 3.13
C ALA A 158 -7.17 -2.39 4.18
N ALA A 159 -6.82 -1.17 3.75
CA ALA A 159 -6.60 -0.04 4.63
C ALA A 159 -7.82 0.30 5.49
N GLN A 160 -9.00 0.35 4.87
CA GLN A 160 -10.25 0.61 5.58
C GLN A 160 -10.56 -0.48 6.62
N ALA A 161 -10.40 -1.74 6.27
CA ALA A 161 -10.64 -2.87 7.17
C ALA A 161 -9.66 -2.83 8.35
N TYR A 162 -8.38 -2.64 8.09
CA TYR A 162 -7.36 -2.57 9.13
C TYR A 162 -7.58 -1.41 10.11
N LEU A 163 -7.86 -0.22 9.60
CA LEU A 163 -8.05 0.98 10.43
C LEU A 163 -9.36 0.95 11.25
N LYS A 164 -10.29 0.05 10.95
CA LYS A 164 -11.44 -0.26 11.82
C LYS A 164 -11.02 -0.90 13.15
N GLY A 165 -9.78 -1.35 13.27
CA GLY A 165 -9.26 -1.97 14.49
C GLY A 165 -9.75 -3.41 14.71
N TRP A 166 -10.34 -4.04 13.73
CA TRP A 166 -10.75 -5.44 13.82
C TRP A 166 -9.53 -6.36 13.88
N ARG A 167 -9.42 -7.12 14.94
CA ARG A 167 -8.35 -8.10 15.18
C ARG A 167 -8.97 -9.48 15.38
N PRO A 168 -9.26 -10.24 14.32
CA PRO A 168 -9.80 -11.59 14.45
C PRO A 168 -8.83 -12.48 15.22
N GLU A 169 -9.32 -13.19 16.23
CA GLU A 169 -8.52 -14.15 17.02
C GLU A 169 -8.52 -15.57 16.43
N GLY A 170 -9.26 -15.75 15.32
CA GLY A 170 -9.40 -17.06 14.67
C GLY A 170 -9.85 -16.93 13.23
N ARG A 171 -10.19 -18.09 12.63
CA ARG A 171 -10.53 -18.20 11.21
C ARG A 171 -12.03 -18.45 10.96
N ARG A 172 -12.85 -18.51 11.99
CA ARG A 172 -14.28 -18.74 11.84
C ARG A 172 -15.00 -17.46 11.43
N LEU A 173 -15.74 -17.53 10.34
CA LEU A 173 -16.53 -16.43 9.78
C LEU A 173 -18.02 -16.74 9.91
N VAL A 174 -18.80 -15.75 10.30
CA VAL A 174 -20.26 -15.80 10.24
C VAL A 174 -20.75 -14.67 9.35
N VAL A 175 -21.53 -15.01 8.33
CA VAL A 175 -22.16 -14.03 7.43
C VAL A 175 -23.62 -13.89 7.83
N ILE A 176 -24.01 -12.66 8.20
CA ILE A 176 -25.41 -12.31 8.57
C ILE A 176 -25.92 -11.29 7.55
N SER A 177 -26.98 -11.64 6.83
CA SER A 177 -27.61 -10.76 5.85
C SER A 177 -29.11 -11.00 5.81
N ASN A 178 -29.86 -9.96 5.45
CA ASN A 178 -31.29 -10.07 5.09
C ASN A 178 -31.50 -10.58 3.65
N SER A 179 -30.41 -10.82 2.88
CA SER A 179 -30.41 -11.37 1.54
C SER A 179 -29.72 -12.72 1.51
N GLY A 180 -30.44 -13.77 1.13
CA GLY A 180 -29.88 -15.12 0.93
C GLY A 180 -28.76 -15.12 -0.12
N ALA A 181 -28.89 -14.36 -1.20
CA ALA A 181 -27.87 -14.20 -2.22
C ALA A 181 -26.55 -13.63 -1.66
N SER A 182 -26.64 -12.65 -0.75
CA SER A 182 -25.45 -12.11 -0.08
C SER A 182 -24.77 -13.12 0.83
N CYS A 183 -25.55 -14.01 1.46
CA CYS A 183 -24.98 -15.11 2.25
C CYS A 183 -24.23 -16.12 1.36
N VAL A 184 -24.79 -16.48 0.20
CA VAL A 184 -24.14 -17.36 -0.77
C VAL A 184 -22.81 -16.73 -1.26
N MET A 185 -22.84 -15.48 -1.69
CA MET A 185 -21.63 -14.76 -2.12
C MET A 185 -20.58 -14.65 -1.00
N GLY A 186 -21.02 -14.48 0.23
CA GLY A 186 -20.14 -14.45 1.39
C GLY A 186 -19.50 -15.81 1.69
N ALA A 187 -20.25 -16.89 1.49
CA ALA A 187 -19.72 -18.26 1.62
C ALA A 187 -18.70 -18.57 0.52
N ASP A 188 -19.00 -18.23 -0.74
CA ASP A 188 -18.06 -18.39 -1.85
C ASP A 188 -16.75 -17.65 -1.60
N ALA A 189 -16.84 -16.38 -1.16
CA ALA A 189 -15.67 -15.57 -0.83
C ALA A 189 -14.87 -16.15 0.37
N ALA A 190 -15.56 -16.74 1.34
CA ALA A 190 -14.90 -17.40 2.48
C ALA A 190 -14.13 -18.65 2.04
N ASP A 191 -14.72 -19.47 1.14
CA ASP A 191 -14.08 -20.66 0.58
C ASP A 191 -12.86 -20.30 -0.25
N ASP A 192 -12.94 -19.26 -1.11
CA ASP A 192 -11.82 -18.73 -1.90
C ASP A 192 -10.62 -18.32 -1.02
N GLU A 193 -10.87 -17.81 0.18
CA GLU A 193 -9.85 -17.43 1.16
C GLU A 193 -9.47 -18.59 2.13
N GLY A 194 -10.01 -19.79 1.91
CA GLY A 194 -9.79 -20.98 2.71
C GLY A 194 -10.29 -20.85 4.15
N LEU A 195 -11.32 -20.04 4.37
CA LEU A 195 -11.98 -19.93 5.68
C LEU A 195 -13.02 -21.08 5.82
N PRO A 196 -13.15 -21.69 7.03
CA PRO A 196 -14.14 -22.75 7.26
C PRO A 196 -15.56 -22.20 7.34
#